data_3d3e34e8476650ab79560c9bb0ec7ab9
#
_entry.id   3d3e34e8476650ab79560c9bb0ec7ab9
#
_cell.length_a   1.000
_cell.length_b   1.000
_cell.length_c   1.000
_cell.angle_alpha   90.00
_cell.angle_beta   90.00
_cell.angle_gamma   90.00
#
_symmetry.space_group_name_H-M   'P 1'
#
loop_
_entity.id
_entity.type
_entity.pdbx_description
1 polymer ?
#
loop_
_entity_poly.entity_id
_entity_poly.type
_entity_poly.pdbx_seq_one_letter_code
_entity_poly.pdbx_strand_id
1 'polypeptide(L)'
;MKKLVLSALAVCALSGSAFAQQEVKFGPKAGVNFANLSNLDDSEMKIGFHVGAVAEIKFNDKFSIQPELLYSAQGAKSSYTFLNQNIESTLSLDYVNIPIMAKYYIVDGFSVEAGPQVGFLVKAESEVEGGNMSGTTDVKDNFKSVDFGVNLGVAYDLPNGFFANARYNLGLAKVYEDVELSNNSTVSFSDAKNSVIQVGVGYKF
;
A
#
# COMPACT_ATOMS: atom_id res chain seq x y z
N MET A 1 26.12 4.58 -3.13
CA MET A 1 24.90 4.37 -2.34
C MET A 1 24.96 5.02 -0.96
N LYS A 2 26.02 4.85 -0.16
CA LYS A 2 26.16 5.48 1.20
C LYS A 2 26.08 7.01 1.18
N LYS A 3 26.58 7.68 0.13
CA LYS A 3 26.57 9.16 0.01
C LYS A 3 25.18 9.74 -0.31
N LEU A 4 24.32 8.97 -1.02
CA LEU A 4 22.94 9.36 -1.32
C LEU A 4 22.02 9.29 -0.08
N VAL A 5 22.24 8.29 0.79
CA VAL A 5 21.50 8.19 2.05
C VAL A 5 21.88 9.30 3.03
N LEU A 6 23.16 9.69 3.08
CA LEU A 6 23.62 10.82 3.91
C LEU A 6 23.08 12.16 3.41
N SER A 7 22.96 12.37 2.10
CA SER A 7 22.39 13.61 1.55
C SER A 7 20.88 13.70 1.78
N ALA A 8 20.12 12.59 1.73
CA ALA A 8 18.71 12.59 2.08
C ALA A 8 18.46 12.90 3.57
N LEU A 9 19.29 12.37 4.46
CA LEU A 9 19.26 12.69 5.90
C LEU A 9 19.65 14.16 6.18
N ALA A 10 20.60 14.72 5.43
CA ALA A 10 21.02 16.11 5.58
C ALA A 10 19.95 17.12 5.09
N VAL A 11 19.18 16.79 4.04
CA VAL A 11 18.06 17.61 3.57
C VAL A 11 16.93 17.62 4.59
N CYS A 12 16.65 16.51 5.30
CA CYS A 12 15.71 16.49 6.40
C CYS A 12 16.16 17.33 7.62
N ALA A 13 17.46 17.44 7.86
CA ALA A 13 18.00 18.19 8.99
C ALA A 13 18.06 19.71 8.75
N LEU A 14 18.17 20.16 7.50
CA LEU A 14 18.24 21.58 7.14
C LEU A 14 16.88 22.28 7.06
N SER A 15 15.77 21.54 6.99
CA SER A 15 14.41 22.08 7.04
C SER A 15 13.92 22.40 8.46
N GLY A 16 14.69 22.05 9.49
CA GLY A 16 14.29 22.19 10.90
C GLY A 16 14.05 23.63 11.40
N SER A 17 14.56 24.66 10.72
CA SER A 17 14.41 26.07 11.16
C SER A 17 13.12 26.76 10.68
N ALA A 18 12.41 26.17 9.68
CA ALA A 18 11.12 26.71 9.22
C ALA A 18 9.91 26.10 9.99
N PHE A 19 10.13 25.04 10.77
CA PHE A 19 9.08 24.30 11.47
C PHE A 19 8.98 24.62 12.98
N ALA A 20 9.59 25.70 13.45
CA ALA A 20 9.67 26.05 14.87
C ALA A 20 8.30 26.27 15.58
N GLN A 21 7.16 26.18 14.87
CA GLN A 21 5.81 26.26 15.43
C GLN A 21 4.88 25.11 15.00
N GLN A 22 5.41 24.09 14.31
CA GLN A 22 4.59 22.97 13.85
C GLN A 22 4.73 21.79 14.82
N GLU A 23 3.59 21.27 15.26
CA GLU A 23 3.57 20.05 16.07
C GLU A 23 3.83 18.84 15.16
N VAL A 24 4.94 18.16 15.38
CA VAL A 24 5.30 16.91 14.67
C VAL A 24 5.14 15.74 15.62
N LYS A 25 4.28 14.80 15.24
CA LYS A 25 4.07 13.52 15.94
C LYS A 25 4.48 12.37 15.05
N PHE A 26 5.09 11.36 15.61
CA PHE A 26 5.45 10.14 14.87
C PHE A 26 5.13 8.90 15.68
N GLY A 27 5.02 7.76 15.01
CA GLY A 27 4.75 6.53 15.73
C GLY A 27 4.47 5.33 14.84
N PRO A 28 4.27 4.16 15.45
CA PRO A 28 3.95 2.92 14.75
C PRO A 28 2.49 2.88 14.28
N LYS A 29 2.27 2.16 13.19
CA LYS A 29 0.96 1.82 12.64
C LYS A 29 0.95 0.37 12.21
N ALA A 30 -0.18 -0.31 12.44
CA ALA A 30 -0.43 -1.65 11.93
C ALA A 30 -1.92 -1.81 11.58
N GLY A 31 -2.24 -2.77 10.73
CA GLY A 31 -3.63 -3.03 10.36
C GLY A 31 -3.81 -4.17 9.38
N VAL A 32 -5.05 -4.32 8.92
CA VAL A 32 -5.48 -5.35 7.99
C VAL A 32 -5.76 -4.73 6.63
N ASN A 33 -5.39 -5.47 5.59
CA ASN A 33 -5.67 -5.18 4.19
C ASN A 33 -6.71 -6.17 3.66
N PHE A 34 -7.70 -5.65 2.97
CA PHE A 34 -8.59 -6.42 2.11
C PHE A 34 -8.22 -6.03 0.68
N ALA A 35 -7.35 -6.83 0.08
CA ALA A 35 -6.73 -6.53 -1.20
C ALA A 35 -7.40 -7.32 -2.33
N ASN A 36 -7.53 -6.70 -3.48
CA ASN A 36 -7.98 -7.32 -4.71
C ASN A 36 -7.25 -6.69 -5.90
N LEU A 37 -7.33 -7.33 -7.06
CA LEU A 37 -6.90 -6.79 -8.34
C LEU A 37 -8.12 -6.44 -9.18
N SER A 38 -8.29 -5.16 -9.49
CA SER A 38 -9.36 -4.70 -10.40
C SER A 38 -9.10 -5.15 -11.83
N ASN A 39 -10.16 -5.26 -12.64
CA ASN A 39 -10.11 -5.69 -14.04
C ASN A 39 -9.59 -7.13 -14.25
N LEU A 40 -9.73 -7.99 -13.25
CA LEU A 40 -9.58 -9.44 -13.38
C LEU A 40 -10.91 -10.10 -13.09
N ASP A 41 -11.40 -10.90 -14.04
CA ASP A 41 -12.59 -11.73 -13.85
C ASP A 41 -12.29 -12.79 -12.78
N ASP A 42 -13.26 -13.12 -11.94
CA ASP A 42 -13.18 -14.11 -10.86
C ASP A 42 -12.12 -13.83 -9.78
N SER A 43 -11.72 -12.56 -9.60
CA SER A 43 -10.78 -12.16 -8.56
C SER A 43 -11.50 -11.98 -7.22
N GLU A 44 -11.04 -12.71 -6.20
CA GLU A 44 -11.53 -12.65 -4.83
C GLU A 44 -10.61 -11.85 -3.93
N MET A 45 -11.17 -11.28 -2.84
CA MET A 45 -10.38 -10.52 -1.87
C MET A 45 -9.41 -11.42 -1.10
N LYS A 46 -8.14 -11.01 -1.08
CA LYS A 46 -7.11 -11.56 -0.21
C LYS A 46 -6.99 -10.72 1.06
N ILE A 47 -7.05 -11.37 2.21
CA ILE A 47 -6.77 -10.73 3.50
C ILE A 47 -5.25 -10.69 3.69
N GLY A 48 -4.72 -9.50 3.95
CA GLY A 48 -3.33 -9.26 4.25
C GLY A 48 -3.18 -8.33 5.45
N PHE A 49 -1.97 -7.81 5.67
CA PHE A 49 -1.68 -6.87 6.74
C PHE A 49 -0.78 -5.74 6.25
N HIS A 50 -0.73 -4.66 7.02
CA HIS A 50 0.28 -3.63 6.88
C HIS A 50 0.87 -3.27 8.24
N VAL A 51 2.15 -2.90 8.23
CA VAL A 51 2.87 -2.47 9.43
C VAL A 51 3.94 -1.47 9.05
N GLY A 52 4.15 -0.46 9.88
CA GLY A 52 5.19 0.53 9.62
C GLY A 52 5.13 1.72 10.55
N ALA A 53 5.55 2.88 10.03
CA ALA A 53 5.63 4.12 10.79
C ALA A 53 4.91 5.25 10.06
N VAL A 54 4.42 6.20 10.85
CA VAL A 54 3.80 7.44 10.39
C VAL A 54 4.51 8.64 11.04
N ALA A 55 4.52 9.76 10.33
CA ALA A 55 4.89 11.05 10.88
C ALA A 55 3.81 12.06 10.50
N GLU A 56 3.16 12.68 11.49
CA GLU A 56 2.15 13.70 11.26
C GLU A 56 2.72 15.08 11.54
N ILE A 57 2.56 15.98 10.60
CA ILE A 57 2.99 17.39 10.68
C ILE A 57 1.71 18.22 10.67
N LYS A 58 1.33 18.79 11.82
CA LYS A 58 0.19 19.69 11.96
C LYS A 58 0.57 21.10 11.60
N PHE A 59 -0.11 21.68 10.63
CA PHE A 59 0.06 23.10 10.24
C PHE A 59 -0.88 24.03 11.02
N ASN A 60 -2.07 23.52 11.37
CA ASN A 60 -3.07 24.18 12.21
C ASN A 60 -4.07 23.14 12.74
N ASP A 61 -5.08 23.58 13.50
CA ASP A 61 -6.09 22.71 14.10
C ASP A 61 -6.90 21.90 13.08
N LYS A 62 -6.93 22.33 11.81
CA LYS A 62 -7.75 21.70 10.76
C LYS A 62 -6.97 20.96 9.70
N PHE A 63 -5.66 21.17 9.59
CA PHE A 63 -4.89 20.61 8.49
C PHE A 63 -3.57 20.02 8.95
N SER A 64 -3.30 18.78 8.52
CA SER A 64 -2.00 18.13 8.67
C SER A 64 -1.60 17.36 7.41
N ILE A 65 -0.30 17.08 7.30
CA ILE A 65 0.26 16.14 6.33
C ILE A 65 0.88 14.97 7.09
N GLN A 66 0.58 13.75 6.63
CA GLN A 66 1.06 12.52 7.26
C GLN A 66 1.76 11.64 6.24
N PRO A 67 3.10 11.79 6.03
CA PRO A 67 3.91 10.78 5.35
C PRO A 67 3.98 9.51 6.18
N GLU A 68 3.97 8.37 5.48
CA GLU A 68 4.04 7.03 6.09
C GLU A 68 5.06 6.16 5.35
N LEU A 69 5.60 5.17 6.04
CA LEU A 69 6.40 4.10 5.46
C LEU A 69 5.83 2.77 5.95
N LEU A 70 5.25 1.99 5.05
CA LEU A 70 4.49 0.79 5.38
C LEU A 70 4.99 -0.41 4.58
N TYR A 71 5.27 -1.52 5.23
CA TYR A 71 5.22 -2.83 4.60
C TYR A 71 3.77 -3.26 4.48
N SER A 72 3.36 -3.71 3.31
CA SER A 72 1.96 -3.99 2.98
C SER A 72 1.83 -5.27 2.17
N ALA A 73 1.27 -6.31 2.77
CA ALA A 73 0.91 -7.55 2.11
C ALA A 73 -0.44 -7.36 1.39
N GLN A 74 -0.42 -7.56 0.08
CA GLN A 74 -1.56 -7.38 -0.83
C GLN A 74 -1.67 -8.56 -1.78
N GLY A 75 -2.50 -8.44 -2.81
CA GLY A 75 -2.69 -9.42 -3.87
C GLY A 75 -4.15 -9.78 -4.08
N ALA A 76 -4.40 -10.95 -4.62
CA ALA A 76 -5.74 -11.45 -4.91
C ALA A 76 -5.80 -12.96 -4.79
N LYS A 77 -7.01 -13.49 -4.64
CA LYS A 77 -7.29 -14.91 -4.74
C LYS A 77 -8.15 -15.18 -5.97
N SER A 78 -8.10 -16.39 -6.47
CA SER A 78 -8.97 -16.88 -7.53
C SER A 78 -9.25 -18.34 -7.27
N SER A 79 -10.50 -18.77 -7.43
CA SER A 79 -10.90 -20.17 -7.29
C SER A 79 -11.59 -20.63 -8.57
N TYR A 80 -11.21 -21.80 -9.06
CA TYR A 80 -11.85 -22.43 -10.21
C TYR A 80 -11.94 -23.94 -10.03
N THR A 81 -12.97 -24.54 -10.65
CA THR A 81 -13.18 -25.99 -10.61
C THR A 81 -12.63 -26.61 -11.88
N PHE A 82 -11.70 -27.54 -11.73
CA PHE A 82 -11.17 -28.34 -12.82
C PHE A 82 -11.29 -29.84 -12.49
N LEU A 83 -11.88 -30.63 -13.39
CA LEU A 83 -12.12 -32.08 -13.22
C LEU A 83 -12.80 -32.46 -11.87
N ASN A 84 -13.82 -31.70 -11.46
CA ASN A 84 -14.50 -31.84 -10.16
C ASN A 84 -13.60 -31.60 -8.92
N GLN A 85 -12.47 -30.94 -9.08
CA GLN A 85 -11.61 -30.50 -8.00
C GLN A 85 -11.59 -28.98 -7.94
N ASN A 86 -11.76 -28.41 -6.75
CA ASN A 86 -11.57 -26.98 -6.54
C ASN A 86 -10.07 -26.70 -6.49
N ILE A 87 -9.64 -25.76 -7.30
CA ILE A 87 -8.27 -25.24 -7.33
C ILE A 87 -8.32 -23.80 -6.86
N GLU A 88 -7.61 -23.51 -5.78
CA GLU A 88 -7.38 -22.13 -5.31
C GLU A 88 -6.03 -21.65 -5.79
N SER A 89 -6.00 -20.46 -6.32
CA SER A 89 -4.78 -19.73 -6.68
C SER A 89 -4.71 -18.46 -5.86
N THR A 90 -3.64 -18.29 -5.09
CA THR A 90 -3.38 -17.08 -4.30
C THR A 90 -2.18 -16.35 -4.86
N LEU A 91 -2.39 -15.15 -5.34
CA LEU A 91 -1.33 -14.23 -5.72
C LEU A 91 -1.00 -13.33 -4.53
N SER A 92 0.23 -13.39 -4.07
CA SER A 92 0.75 -12.56 -2.99
C SER A 92 1.68 -11.51 -3.55
N LEU A 93 1.36 -10.23 -3.33
CA LEU A 93 2.15 -9.08 -3.74
C LEU A 93 2.47 -8.24 -2.51
N ASP A 94 3.73 -8.23 -2.08
CA ASP A 94 4.14 -7.46 -0.92
C ASP A 94 4.91 -6.21 -1.36
N TYR A 95 4.49 -5.07 -0.81
CA TYR A 95 5.05 -3.76 -1.14
C TYR A 95 5.64 -3.05 0.06
N VAL A 96 6.64 -2.24 -0.19
CA VAL A 96 6.98 -1.11 0.68
C VAL A 96 6.31 0.13 0.12
N ASN A 97 5.29 0.63 0.82
CA ASN A 97 4.47 1.75 0.41
C ASN A 97 4.88 3.03 1.13
N ILE A 98 4.87 4.14 0.40
CA ILE A 98 5.13 5.49 0.90
C ILE A 98 3.92 6.37 0.53
N PRO A 99 2.84 6.33 1.31
CA PRO A 99 1.74 7.27 1.16
C PRO A 99 2.09 8.62 1.79
N ILE A 100 1.61 9.72 1.18
CA ILE A 100 1.66 11.08 1.73
C ILE A 100 0.23 11.56 1.86
N MET A 101 -0.32 11.51 3.07
CA MET A 101 -1.72 11.81 3.33
C MET A 101 -1.90 13.28 3.76
N ALA A 102 -2.77 14.00 3.08
CA ALA A 102 -3.32 15.25 3.55
C ALA A 102 -4.56 14.94 4.41
N LYS A 103 -4.59 15.42 5.65
CA LYS A 103 -5.69 15.23 6.60
C LYS A 103 -6.39 16.56 6.85
N TYR A 104 -7.71 16.55 6.77
CA TYR A 104 -8.54 17.68 7.13
C TYR A 104 -9.46 17.29 8.29
N TYR A 105 -9.28 17.95 9.44
CA TYR A 105 -10.04 17.71 10.66
C TYR A 105 -11.39 18.44 10.59
N ILE A 106 -12.48 17.66 10.52
CA ILE A 106 -13.86 18.18 10.47
C ILE A 106 -14.31 18.59 11.87
N VAL A 107 -14.01 17.74 12.84
CA VAL A 107 -14.19 17.96 14.29
C VAL A 107 -12.96 17.43 15.02
N ASP A 108 -12.86 17.72 16.31
CA ASP A 108 -11.74 17.25 17.13
C ASP A 108 -11.56 15.73 17.02
N GLY A 109 -10.36 15.32 16.64
CA GLY A 109 -9.99 13.94 16.45
C GLY A 109 -10.44 13.32 15.12
N PHE A 110 -11.55 13.73 14.51
CA PHE A 110 -12.05 13.12 13.27
C PHE A 110 -11.59 13.89 12.04
N SER A 111 -10.93 13.19 11.13
CA SER A 111 -10.44 13.75 9.87
C SER A 111 -10.84 12.90 8.66
N VAL A 112 -11.00 13.56 7.53
CA VAL A 112 -10.91 12.95 6.20
C VAL A 112 -9.48 13.02 5.73
N GLU A 113 -9.02 11.99 5.02
CA GLU A 113 -7.66 11.94 4.52
C GLU A 113 -7.62 11.52 3.05
N ALA A 114 -6.75 12.17 2.30
CA ALA A 114 -6.50 11.81 0.90
C ALA A 114 -5.03 12.04 0.57
N GLY A 115 -4.48 11.26 -0.38
CA GLY A 115 -3.11 11.48 -0.80
C GLY A 115 -2.57 10.45 -1.78
N PRO A 116 -1.50 10.80 -2.49
CA PRO A 116 -0.79 9.88 -3.37
C PRO A 116 -0.01 8.84 -2.58
N GLN A 117 0.26 7.72 -3.25
CA GLN A 117 1.10 6.64 -2.74
C GLN A 117 2.02 6.15 -3.85
N VAL A 118 3.26 5.88 -3.47
CA VAL A 118 4.21 5.11 -4.28
C VAL A 118 4.49 3.81 -3.56
N GLY A 119 4.43 2.69 -4.28
CA GLY A 119 4.72 1.36 -3.79
C GLY A 119 5.91 0.73 -4.51
N PHE A 120 6.76 0.05 -3.78
CA PHE A 120 7.89 -0.72 -4.32
C PHE A 120 7.64 -2.20 -4.04
N LEU A 121 7.51 -3.00 -5.11
CA LEU A 121 7.29 -4.44 -5.01
C LEU A 121 8.55 -5.13 -4.45
N VAL A 122 8.42 -5.75 -3.31
CA VAL A 122 9.52 -6.47 -2.65
C VAL A 122 9.41 -7.98 -2.81
N LYS A 123 8.18 -8.50 -2.95
CA LYS A 123 7.90 -9.93 -3.11
C LYS A 123 6.66 -10.13 -3.98
N ALA A 124 6.71 -11.13 -4.89
CA ALA A 124 5.55 -11.62 -5.62
C ALA A 124 5.61 -13.13 -5.72
N GLU A 125 4.60 -13.80 -5.18
CA GLU A 125 4.48 -15.26 -5.20
C GLU A 125 3.08 -15.68 -5.66
N SER A 126 3.04 -16.72 -6.46
CA SER A 126 1.82 -17.43 -6.84
C SER A 126 1.81 -18.78 -6.15
N GLU A 127 0.80 -19.01 -5.34
CA GLU A 127 0.52 -20.28 -4.66
C GLU A 127 -0.71 -20.90 -5.29
N VAL A 128 -0.60 -22.18 -5.65
CA VAL A 128 -1.69 -22.97 -6.20
C VAL A 128 -1.93 -24.15 -5.31
N GLU A 129 -3.17 -24.31 -4.85
CA GLU A 129 -3.61 -25.44 -4.03
C GLU A 129 -4.83 -26.09 -4.68
N GLY A 130 -4.81 -27.43 -4.83
CA GLY A 130 -5.96 -28.18 -5.35
C GLY A 130 -5.68 -29.66 -5.53
N GLY A 131 -6.56 -30.51 -5.01
CA GLY A 131 -6.41 -31.97 -5.06
C GLY A 131 -5.12 -32.43 -4.38
N ASN A 132 -4.23 -33.09 -5.14
CA ASN A 132 -2.91 -33.53 -4.68
C ASN A 132 -1.77 -32.57 -5.11
N MET A 133 -2.11 -31.41 -5.61
CA MET A 133 -1.15 -30.41 -6.10
C MET A 133 -1.10 -29.24 -5.12
N SER A 134 0.09 -28.93 -4.66
CA SER A 134 0.39 -27.68 -3.96
C SER A 134 1.76 -27.21 -4.38
N GLY A 135 1.89 -25.92 -4.67
CA GLY A 135 3.16 -25.36 -5.09
C GLY A 135 3.16 -23.84 -5.00
N THR A 136 4.31 -23.29 -4.59
CA THR A 136 4.57 -21.86 -4.57
C THR A 136 5.66 -21.53 -5.58
N THR A 137 5.44 -20.52 -6.40
CA THR A 137 6.40 -20.07 -7.42
C THR A 137 6.63 -18.57 -7.26
N ASP A 138 7.89 -18.16 -7.28
CA ASP A 138 8.25 -16.74 -7.40
C ASP A 138 7.89 -16.26 -8.83
N VAL A 139 7.11 -15.18 -8.89
CA VAL A 139 6.60 -14.60 -10.15
C VAL A 139 6.96 -13.11 -10.26
N LYS A 140 7.91 -12.64 -9.46
CA LYS A 140 8.24 -11.21 -9.33
C LYS A 140 8.62 -10.56 -10.65
N ASP A 141 9.30 -11.28 -11.52
CA ASP A 141 9.74 -10.77 -12.84
C ASP A 141 8.58 -10.47 -13.80
N ASN A 142 7.37 -10.96 -13.48
CA ASN A 142 6.16 -10.71 -14.28
C ASN A 142 5.41 -9.43 -13.84
N PHE A 143 5.87 -8.77 -12.78
CA PHE A 143 5.20 -7.63 -12.17
C PHE A 143 6.07 -6.39 -12.16
N LYS A 144 5.43 -5.23 -12.31
CA LYS A 144 6.12 -3.94 -12.22
C LYS A 144 6.68 -3.72 -10.82
N SER A 145 7.93 -3.31 -10.77
CA SER A 145 8.64 -3.05 -9.52
C SER A 145 8.11 -1.84 -8.77
N VAL A 146 7.40 -0.92 -9.46
CA VAL A 146 6.86 0.32 -8.89
C VAL A 146 5.38 0.42 -9.18
N ASP A 147 4.59 0.69 -8.14
CA ASP A 147 3.16 0.95 -8.21
C ASP A 147 2.84 2.39 -7.76
N PHE A 148 1.81 2.96 -8.36
CA PHE A 148 1.30 4.28 -8.02
C PHE A 148 -0.18 4.19 -7.71
N GLY A 149 -0.60 4.86 -6.65
CA GLY A 149 -1.99 4.88 -6.24
C GLY A 149 -2.40 6.19 -5.57
N VAL A 150 -3.70 6.29 -5.32
CA VAL A 150 -4.30 7.36 -4.54
C VAL A 150 -5.08 6.73 -3.40
N ASN A 151 -4.92 7.29 -2.21
CA ASN A 151 -5.66 6.90 -1.01
C ASN A 151 -6.75 7.92 -0.72
N LEU A 152 -7.89 7.42 -0.27
CA LEU A 152 -8.99 8.20 0.29
C LEU A 152 -9.51 7.50 1.52
N GLY A 153 -9.72 8.22 2.62
CA GLY A 153 -10.16 7.60 3.86
C GLY A 153 -10.60 8.56 4.94
N VAL A 154 -10.78 7.98 6.11
CA VAL A 154 -11.11 8.68 7.35
C VAL A 154 -10.19 8.21 8.46
N ALA A 155 -9.92 9.08 9.42
CA ALA A 155 -9.16 8.74 10.61
C ALA A 155 -9.77 9.38 11.85
N TYR A 156 -9.53 8.76 12.99
CA TYR A 156 -9.91 9.26 14.31
C TYR A 156 -8.71 9.22 15.24
N ASP A 157 -8.28 10.38 15.67
CA ASP A 157 -7.17 10.58 16.60
C ASP A 157 -7.71 10.77 18.02
N LEU A 158 -7.30 9.93 18.95
CA LEU A 158 -7.66 10.01 20.36
C LEU A 158 -6.72 10.95 21.11
N PRO A 159 -7.19 11.64 22.18
CA PRO A 159 -6.34 12.57 22.96
C PRO A 159 -5.12 11.91 23.62
N ASN A 160 -5.15 10.60 23.82
CA ASN A 160 -4.06 9.82 24.42
C ASN A 160 -2.99 9.36 23.42
N GLY A 161 -3.05 9.81 22.16
CA GLY A 161 -2.10 9.50 21.11
C GLY A 161 -2.44 8.28 20.25
N PHE A 162 -3.40 7.44 20.64
CA PHE A 162 -3.89 6.38 19.77
C PHE A 162 -4.69 6.95 18.62
N PHE A 163 -4.66 6.26 17.48
CA PHE A 163 -5.51 6.59 16.33
C PHE A 163 -5.97 5.32 15.62
N ALA A 164 -7.10 5.44 14.94
CA ALA A 164 -7.61 4.44 14.01
C ALA A 164 -7.89 5.09 12.65
N ASN A 165 -7.77 4.32 11.58
CA ASN A 165 -8.10 4.80 10.24
C ASN A 165 -8.72 3.69 9.41
N ALA A 166 -9.55 4.12 8.45
CA ALA A 166 -10.05 3.28 7.37
C ALA A 166 -9.87 4.03 6.06
N ARG A 167 -9.24 3.39 5.06
CA ARG A 167 -8.96 3.99 3.76
C ARG A 167 -9.14 3.01 2.62
N TYR A 168 -9.38 3.55 1.46
CA TYR A 168 -9.37 2.86 0.19
C TYR A 168 -8.16 3.33 -0.63
N ASN A 169 -7.33 2.40 -1.06
CA ASN A 169 -6.24 2.63 -2.00
C ASN A 169 -6.69 2.20 -3.39
N LEU A 170 -6.69 3.13 -4.32
CA LEU A 170 -6.95 2.93 -5.74
C LEU A 170 -5.62 2.94 -6.50
N GLY A 171 -5.18 1.80 -6.97
CA GLY A 171 -4.03 1.66 -7.87
C GLY A 171 -4.32 2.34 -9.22
N LEU A 172 -3.37 3.12 -9.68
CA LEU A 172 -3.43 3.83 -10.97
C LEU A 172 -2.57 3.13 -12.02
N ALA A 173 -1.47 2.51 -11.59
CA ALA A 173 -0.58 1.76 -12.47
C ALA A 173 -1.08 0.33 -12.68
N LYS A 174 -0.78 -0.24 -13.87
CA LYS A 174 -0.94 -1.67 -14.13
C LYS A 174 0.11 -2.43 -13.32
N VAL A 175 -0.28 -3.54 -12.70
CA VAL A 175 0.63 -4.36 -11.88
C VAL A 175 1.50 -5.29 -12.72
N TYR A 176 1.05 -5.71 -13.90
CA TYR A 176 1.79 -6.62 -14.78
C TYR A 176 2.79 -5.86 -15.67
N GLU A 177 3.95 -6.49 -15.92
CA GLU A 177 4.88 -6.06 -16.95
C GLU A 177 4.31 -6.39 -18.34
N ASP A 178 4.53 -5.49 -19.30
CA ASP A 178 4.23 -5.73 -20.70
C ASP A 178 5.40 -6.53 -21.32
N VAL A 179 5.12 -7.60 -22.05
CA VAL A 179 6.16 -8.41 -22.71
C VAL A 179 6.36 -7.93 -24.13
N GLU A 180 7.57 -7.46 -24.42
CA GLU A 180 8.00 -7.13 -25.79
C GLU A 180 8.42 -8.40 -26.52
N LEU A 181 7.76 -8.69 -27.63
CA LEU A 181 8.14 -9.77 -28.53
C LEU A 181 9.24 -9.33 -29.48
N SER A 182 10.07 -10.29 -29.94
CA SER A 182 11.20 -10.08 -30.84
C SER A 182 10.87 -9.39 -32.19
N ASN A 183 9.59 -9.27 -32.51
CA ASN A 183 9.08 -8.62 -33.75
C ASN A 183 8.57 -7.18 -33.48
N ASN A 184 8.95 -6.53 -32.41
CA ASN A 184 8.49 -5.18 -32.00
C ASN A 184 6.98 -5.10 -31.68
N SER A 185 6.33 -6.24 -31.39
CA SER A 185 4.96 -6.28 -30.90
C SER A 185 4.98 -6.38 -29.36
N THR A 186 4.15 -5.59 -28.69
CA THR A 186 3.97 -5.62 -27.23
C THR A 186 2.73 -6.44 -26.90
N VAL A 187 2.87 -7.45 -26.05
CA VAL A 187 1.73 -8.17 -25.46
C VAL A 187 1.46 -7.62 -24.06
N SER A 188 0.35 -6.93 -23.92
CA SER A 188 -0.17 -6.49 -22.62
C SER A 188 -1.03 -7.60 -22.02
N PHE A 189 -0.65 -8.10 -20.85
CA PHE A 189 -1.34 -9.23 -20.22
C PHE A 189 -2.68 -8.83 -19.59
N SER A 190 -2.74 -7.76 -18.85
CA SER A 190 -3.98 -7.29 -18.19
C SER A 190 -3.82 -5.85 -17.72
N ASP A 191 -4.92 -5.11 -17.72
CA ASP A 191 -5.01 -3.78 -17.11
C ASP A 191 -5.28 -3.86 -15.59
N ALA A 192 -4.94 -4.97 -14.97
CA ALA A 192 -5.14 -5.17 -13.53
C ALA A 192 -4.38 -4.15 -12.70
N LYS A 193 -5.07 -3.61 -11.69
CA LYS A 193 -4.54 -2.59 -10.77
C LYS A 193 -4.84 -2.99 -9.34
N ASN A 194 -4.00 -2.57 -8.41
CA ASN A 194 -4.23 -2.79 -6.99
C ASN A 194 -5.50 -2.04 -6.51
N SER A 195 -6.30 -2.72 -5.71
CA SER A 195 -7.49 -2.18 -5.06
C SER A 195 -7.52 -2.70 -3.64
N VAL A 196 -7.30 -1.82 -2.65
CA VAL A 196 -7.10 -2.25 -1.26
C VAL A 196 -7.91 -1.42 -0.30
N ILE A 197 -8.77 -2.08 0.49
CA ILE A 197 -9.37 -1.48 1.68
C ILE A 197 -8.43 -1.77 2.85
N GLN A 198 -8.06 -0.72 3.59
CA GLN A 198 -7.16 -0.81 4.74
C GLN A 198 -7.88 -0.33 5.99
N VAL A 199 -7.78 -1.11 7.07
CA VAL A 199 -8.22 -0.69 8.41
C VAL A 199 -7.02 -0.81 9.34
N GLY A 200 -6.64 0.27 9.98
CA GLY A 200 -5.42 0.33 10.79
C GLY A 200 -5.61 1.07 12.10
N VAL A 201 -4.69 0.78 13.00
CA VAL A 201 -4.54 1.45 14.29
C VAL A 201 -3.07 1.82 14.49
N GLY A 202 -2.82 2.81 15.30
CA GLY A 202 -1.46 3.21 15.64
C GLY A 202 -1.41 4.11 16.85
N TYR A 203 -0.21 4.54 17.20
CA TYR A 203 0.05 5.44 18.29
C TYR A 203 1.05 6.53 17.84
N LYS A 204 0.77 7.77 18.17
CA LYS A 204 1.62 8.93 17.87
C LYS A 204 2.10 9.58 19.17
N PHE A 205 3.42 9.75 19.26
CA PHE A 205 4.10 10.38 20.40
C PHE A 205 4.11 11.89 20.27
#